data_0965e146b4a415e8cac9d9837ed90ee2
#
_entry.id   0965e146b4a415e8cac9d9837ed90ee2
#
_cell.length_a   1.000
_cell.length_b   1.000
_cell.length_c   1.000
_cell.angle_alpha   90.00
_cell.angle_beta   90.00
_cell.angle_gamma   90.00
#
_symmetry.space_group_name_H-M   'P 1'
#
loop_
_entity.id
_entity.type
_entity.pdbx_description
1 polymer ?
#
loop_
_entity_poly.entity_id
_entity_poly.type
_entity_poly.pdbx_seq_one_letter_code
_entity_poly.pdbx_strand_id
1 'polypeptide(L)'
;VRFFAHSCYNRAMTLTYTLKNPYPDSTVKELLEEHLLIPRKIRHFLRTKKHLLINGENINWQSLVKTGDTIQLTFDDDDYPQKTIPFGDSKLVDCLYQDEHLIIVNKPEGMKTHGNEQNEIALLNHVSAYVGKTCYVIHRLDMETSGAVMFAKNPFVLPILNHLLENKDISREYWALGQGKFEPKHQVFQDKIGRDRHDRRKRVVDRKNGQTALTIVDRLKVFPKGTLVKCRLKTGRTHQIRVHLSTHGHAIIGDPLYSKIPAKRLMLHAHKLSFTHPFTLEKISVEAKSKTFEAGLH
;
A
#
# COMPACT_ATOMS: atom_id res chain seq x y z
N VAL A 1 49.30 -17.63 25.85
CA VAL A 1 48.55 -17.24 24.62
C VAL A 1 47.37 -16.38 25.06
N ARG A 2 47.47 -15.04 24.90
CA ARG A 2 46.40 -14.09 25.23
C ARG A 2 45.51 -14.00 24.01
N PHE A 3 44.24 -14.40 24.13
CA PHE A 3 43.20 -14.11 23.17
C PHE A 3 42.76 -12.65 23.34
N PHE A 4 43.05 -11.80 22.37
CA PHE A 4 42.44 -10.50 22.23
C PHE A 4 41.03 -10.71 21.65
N ALA A 5 40.02 -10.55 22.49
CA ALA A 5 38.63 -10.40 22.02
C ALA A 5 38.52 -9.04 21.31
N HIS A 6 38.38 -9.06 19.99
CA HIS A 6 37.97 -7.89 19.23
C HIS A 6 36.52 -7.59 19.58
N SER A 7 36.33 -6.60 20.44
CA SER A 7 35.01 -5.96 20.65
C SER A 7 34.64 -5.28 19.34
N CYS A 8 33.80 -5.95 18.56
CA CYS A 8 33.04 -5.24 17.51
C CYS A 8 32.09 -4.26 18.21
N TYR A 9 32.49 -3.01 18.34
CA TYR A 9 31.57 -1.92 18.61
C TYR A 9 30.53 -1.94 17.48
N ASN A 10 29.31 -2.40 17.79
CA ASN A 10 28.13 -2.14 16.97
C ASN A 10 27.98 -0.61 16.89
N ARG A 11 28.45 -0.02 15.81
CA ARG A 11 28.13 1.35 15.48
C ARG A 11 26.62 1.36 15.23
N ALA A 12 25.84 1.92 16.16
CA ALA A 12 24.43 2.16 15.98
C ALA A 12 24.26 2.86 14.62
N MET A 13 23.53 2.22 13.71
CA MET A 13 23.30 2.82 12.39
C MET A 13 22.28 3.95 12.56
N THR A 14 22.65 5.15 12.20
CA THR A 14 21.74 6.27 12.13
C THR A 14 21.23 6.42 10.70
N LEU A 15 19.92 6.63 10.54
CA LEU A 15 19.29 6.93 9.24
C LEU A 15 18.98 8.42 9.17
N THR A 16 19.54 9.09 8.18
CA THR A 16 19.31 10.52 7.95
C THR A 16 18.51 10.72 6.67
N TYR A 17 17.38 11.41 6.78
CA TYR A 17 16.56 11.82 5.65
C TYR A 17 16.65 13.33 5.47
N THR A 18 16.87 13.76 4.24
CA THR A 18 16.92 15.18 3.86
C THR A 18 15.81 15.46 2.85
N LEU A 19 14.89 16.34 3.20
CA LEU A 19 13.74 16.71 2.35
C LEU A 19 13.73 18.21 2.13
N LYS A 20 13.14 18.65 1.01
CA LYS A 20 12.65 20.03 0.87
C LYS A 20 11.23 20.09 1.45
N ASN A 21 10.94 21.09 2.29
CA ASN A 21 9.60 21.25 2.84
C ASN A 21 8.57 21.50 1.72
N PRO A 22 7.69 20.54 1.42
CA PRO A 22 6.67 20.72 0.40
C PRO A 22 5.38 21.35 0.97
N TYR A 23 5.30 21.48 2.29
CA TYR A 23 4.11 21.90 3.01
C TYR A 23 4.06 23.42 3.17
N PRO A 24 2.87 23.99 3.46
CA PRO A 24 2.74 25.40 3.82
C PRO A 24 3.60 25.78 5.03
N ASP A 25 3.89 27.08 5.15
CA ASP A 25 4.60 27.62 6.28
C ASP A 25 3.91 27.25 7.59
N SER A 26 4.66 26.67 8.52
CA SER A 26 4.15 26.17 9.82
C SER A 26 5.26 26.18 10.86
N THR A 27 4.91 26.04 12.12
CA THR A 27 5.93 25.84 13.17
C THR A 27 6.60 24.48 13.01
N VAL A 28 7.81 24.30 13.53
CA VAL A 28 8.49 22.99 13.59
C VAL A 28 7.58 21.95 14.23
N LYS A 29 6.87 22.32 15.29
CA LYS A 29 5.95 21.44 16.00
C LYS A 29 4.84 20.93 15.07
N GLU A 30 4.13 21.83 14.38
CA GLU A 30 3.06 21.49 13.44
C GLU A 30 3.57 20.66 12.27
N LEU A 31 4.73 21.03 11.71
CA LEU A 31 5.38 20.26 10.65
C LEU A 31 5.58 18.79 11.06
N LEU A 32 6.11 18.55 12.25
CA LEU A 32 6.38 17.18 12.72
C LEU A 32 5.12 16.42 13.12
N GLU A 33 4.12 17.11 13.69
CA GLU A 33 2.87 16.49 14.17
C GLU A 33 1.87 16.24 13.06
N GLU A 34 1.60 17.25 12.22
CA GLU A 34 0.46 17.26 11.30
C GLU A 34 0.85 16.84 9.88
N HIS A 35 2.06 17.20 9.44
CA HIS A 35 2.50 16.89 8.11
C HIS A 35 3.39 15.62 8.03
N LEU A 36 4.37 15.51 8.90
CA LEU A 36 5.27 14.36 8.92
C LEU A 36 4.77 13.22 9.83
N LEU A 37 3.70 13.44 10.60
CA LEU A 37 3.02 12.45 11.44
C LEU A 37 3.97 11.66 12.34
N ILE A 38 5.03 12.32 12.84
CA ILE A 38 6.04 11.69 13.70
C ILE A 38 5.46 11.45 15.09
N PRO A 39 5.52 10.22 15.61
CA PRO A 39 5.01 9.88 16.93
C PRO A 39 5.62 10.73 18.06
N ARG A 40 4.84 11.06 19.10
CA ARG A 40 5.27 11.92 20.21
C ARG A 40 6.60 11.50 20.84
N LYS A 41 6.81 10.20 21.05
CA LYS A 41 8.05 9.65 21.60
C LYS A 41 9.26 9.99 20.73
N ILE A 42 9.12 9.81 19.43
CA ILE A 42 10.20 10.06 18.46
C ILE A 42 10.47 11.57 18.35
N ARG A 43 9.43 12.42 18.35
CA ARG A 43 9.60 13.86 18.41
C ARG A 43 10.39 14.31 19.65
N HIS A 44 10.14 13.67 20.80
CA HIS A 44 10.93 13.92 22.01
C HIS A 44 12.41 13.59 21.77
N PHE A 45 12.73 12.46 21.12
CA PHE A 45 14.12 12.11 20.80
C PHE A 45 14.76 13.08 19.81
N LEU A 46 14.07 13.44 18.73
CA LEU A 46 14.55 14.44 17.78
C LEU A 46 14.93 15.76 18.49
N ARG A 47 14.15 16.19 19.49
CA ARG A 47 14.41 17.39 20.25
C ARG A 47 15.61 17.24 21.20
N THR A 48 15.63 16.18 22.00
CA THR A 48 16.66 16.01 23.04
C THR A 48 18.03 15.68 22.46
N LYS A 49 18.07 14.92 21.36
CA LYS A 49 19.31 14.55 20.63
C LYS A 49 19.73 15.62 19.62
N LYS A 50 18.92 16.67 19.39
CA LYS A 50 19.12 17.68 18.34
C LYS A 50 19.23 17.07 16.93
N HIS A 51 18.45 16.04 16.67
CA HIS A 51 18.44 15.28 15.42
C HIS A 51 17.49 15.84 14.36
N LEU A 52 17.00 17.07 14.56
CA LEU A 52 16.28 17.85 13.56
C LEU A 52 17.07 19.11 13.24
N LEU A 53 17.37 19.30 11.96
CA LEU A 53 17.97 20.52 11.46
C LEU A 53 17.07 21.12 10.38
N ILE A 54 16.87 22.44 10.44
CA ILE A 54 16.22 23.23 9.40
C ILE A 54 17.28 24.16 8.80
N ASN A 55 17.50 24.03 7.47
CA ASN A 55 18.57 24.73 6.76
C ASN A 55 19.97 24.55 7.41
N GLY A 56 20.20 23.35 7.99
CA GLY A 56 21.45 23.02 8.67
C GLY A 56 21.56 23.47 10.12
N GLU A 57 20.54 24.11 10.68
CA GLU A 57 20.55 24.65 12.03
C GLU A 57 19.50 23.98 12.93
N ASN A 58 19.82 23.79 14.22
CA ASN A 58 18.87 23.36 15.22
C ASN A 58 18.12 24.58 15.72
N ILE A 59 16.82 24.68 15.42
CA ILE A 59 15.98 25.81 15.75
C ILE A 59 14.94 25.46 16.82
N ASN A 60 14.35 26.51 17.42
CA ASN A 60 13.27 26.35 18.38
C ASN A 60 12.02 25.75 17.70
N TRP A 61 11.30 24.87 18.37
CA TRP A 61 10.13 24.18 17.82
C TRP A 61 8.90 25.08 17.62
N GLN A 62 8.91 26.30 18.16
CA GLN A 62 7.94 27.35 17.85
C GLN A 62 8.36 28.23 16.68
N SER A 63 9.58 28.03 16.15
CA SER A 63 10.07 28.78 14.98
C SER A 63 9.34 28.34 13.71
N LEU A 64 9.19 29.29 12.81
CA LEU A 64 8.56 29.06 11.49
C LEU A 64 9.51 28.30 10.56
N VAL A 65 8.99 27.30 9.91
CA VAL A 65 9.61 26.58 8.78
C VAL A 65 8.81 26.92 7.52
N LYS A 66 9.50 27.43 6.52
CA LYS A 66 8.90 27.89 5.26
C LYS A 66 8.86 26.77 4.23
N THR A 67 7.93 26.89 3.29
CA THR A 67 7.93 26.06 2.08
C THR A 67 9.27 26.19 1.38
N GLY A 68 9.89 25.06 0.99
CA GLY A 68 11.21 25.00 0.35
C GLY A 68 12.40 24.95 1.30
N ASP A 69 12.23 25.15 2.61
CA ASP A 69 13.29 24.95 3.59
C ASP A 69 13.81 23.51 3.55
N THR A 70 15.08 23.33 3.84
CA THR A 70 15.68 21.98 3.94
C THR A 70 15.47 21.44 5.33
N ILE A 71 14.77 20.29 5.42
CA ILE A 71 14.53 19.54 6.64
C ILE A 71 15.47 18.35 6.66
N GLN A 72 16.28 18.21 7.70
CA GLN A 72 17.10 17.04 7.94
C GLN A 72 16.69 16.36 9.21
N LEU A 73 16.32 15.08 9.13
CA LEU A 73 15.88 14.23 10.22
C LEU A 73 16.85 13.07 10.38
N THR A 74 17.39 12.88 11.57
CA THR A 74 18.26 11.74 11.89
C THR A 74 17.56 10.84 12.92
N PHE A 75 17.42 9.57 12.60
CA PHE A 75 16.84 8.55 13.47
C PHE A 75 17.91 7.52 13.85
N ASP A 76 17.96 7.20 15.13
CA ASP A 76 18.76 6.06 15.60
C ASP A 76 18.01 4.75 15.41
N ASP A 77 18.70 3.62 15.43
CA ASP A 77 18.12 2.29 15.21
C ASP A 77 16.99 1.94 16.19
N ASP A 78 17.00 2.50 17.40
CA ASP A 78 16.03 2.25 18.45
C ASP A 78 14.89 3.28 18.52
N ASP A 79 14.93 4.33 17.69
CA ASP A 79 13.88 5.36 17.66
C ASP A 79 12.54 4.77 17.18
N TYR A 80 12.56 3.93 16.15
CA TYR A 80 11.39 3.18 15.68
C TYR A 80 11.48 1.71 16.07
N PRO A 81 10.35 1.06 16.43
CA PRO A 81 10.34 -0.37 16.70
C PRO A 81 10.85 -1.15 15.49
N GLN A 82 11.95 -1.89 15.65
CA GLN A 82 12.51 -2.73 14.60
C GLN A 82 11.66 -4.00 14.47
N LYS A 83 11.07 -4.20 13.30
CA LYS A 83 10.39 -5.43 12.96
C LYS A 83 11.29 -6.23 12.02
N THR A 84 11.82 -7.34 12.53
CA THR A 84 12.59 -8.28 11.71
C THR A 84 11.62 -9.29 11.10
N ILE A 85 11.71 -9.49 9.79
CA ILE A 85 10.98 -10.54 9.07
C ILE A 85 11.98 -11.37 8.26
N PRO A 86 11.72 -12.66 8.01
CA PRO A 86 12.55 -13.45 7.12
C PRO A 86 12.53 -12.85 5.71
N PHE A 87 13.68 -12.79 5.06
CA PHE A 87 13.76 -12.35 3.66
C PHE A 87 13.38 -13.50 2.72
N GLY A 88 12.64 -13.17 1.67
CA GLY A 88 12.27 -14.11 0.62
C GLY A 88 13.26 -14.09 -0.55
N ASP A 89 12.76 -14.36 -1.75
CA ASP A 89 13.54 -14.34 -2.99
C ASP A 89 13.32 -13.03 -3.75
N SER A 90 14.36 -12.21 -3.85
CA SER A 90 14.33 -10.92 -4.54
C SER A 90 14.04 -11.03 -6.05
N LYS A 91 14.32 -12.19 -6.67
CA LYS A 91 14.07 -12.44 -8.10
C LYS A 91 12.59 -12.53 -8.44
N LEU A 92 11.72 -12.73 -7.44
CA LEU A 92 10.27 -12.80 -7.62
C LEU A 92 9.60 -11.41 -7.61
N VAL A 93 10.38 -10.33 -7.50
CA VAL A 93 9.88 -8.96 -7.45
C VAL A 93 9.90 -8.32 -8.83
N ASP A 94 8.72 -7.98 -9.35
CA ASP A 94 8.54 -7.14 -10.52
C ASP A 94 8.30 -5.69 -10.06
N CYS A 95 9.37 -4.88 -10.04
CA CYS A 95 9.36 -3.51 -9.54
C CYS A 95 8.81 -2.55 -10.61
N LEU A 96 7.71 -1.86 -10.30
CA LEU A 96 7.10 -0.86 -11.17
C LEU A 96 7.62 0.56 -10.90
N TYR A 97 7.93 0.87 -9.64
CA TYR A 97 8.47 2.14 -9.19
C TYR A 97 9.16 1.97 -7.84
N GLN A 98 10.24 2.66 -7.61
CA GLN A 98 10.82 2.82 -6.27
C GLN A 98 11.62 4.12 -6.13
N ASP A 99 11.66 4.62 -4.91
CA ASP A 99 12.55 5.69 -4.46
C ASP A 99 13.13 5.37 -3.07
N GLU A 100 13.60 6.38 -2.33
CA GLU A 100 14.14 6.20 -0.98
C GLU A 100 13.08 5.72 0.03
N HIS A 101 11.81 6.11 -0.16
CA HIS A 101 10.74 5.99 0.84
C HIS A 101 9.75 4.86 0.56
N LEU A 102 9.46 4.57 -0.70
CA LEU A 102 8.44 3.62 -1.08
C LEU A 102 8.83 2.76 -2.29
N ILE A 103 8.14 1.64 -2.45
CA ILE A 103 8.26 0.77 -3.62
C ILE A 103 6.86 0.30 -4.04
N ILE A 104 6.61 0.27 -5.34
CA ILE A 104 5.40 -0.29 -5.94
C ILE A 104 5.82 -1.46 -6.82
N VAL A 105 5.19 -2.61 -6.60
CA VAL A 105 5.51 -3.85 -7.29
C VAL A 105 4.26 -4.45 -7.93
N ASN A 106 4.47 -5.25 -8.98
CA ASN A 106 3.43 -6.01 -9.64
C ASN A 106 3.31 -7.40 -8.99
N LYS A 107 2.31 -7.58 -8.16
CA LYS A 107 2.06 -8.86 -7.49
C LYS A 107 1.47 -9.89 -8.48
N PRO A 108 2.02 -11.10 -8.60
CA PRO A 108 1.36 -12.18 -9.35
C PRO A 108 0.11 -12.67 -8.60
N GLU A 109 -0.80 -13.32 -9.31
CA GLU A 109 -1.86 -14.13 -8.69
C GLU A 109 -1.27 -15.34 -7.97
N GLY A 110 -1.99 -15.85 -6.97
CA GLY A 110 -1.56 -17.00 -6.17
C GLY A 110 -0.57 -16.69 -5.05
N MET A 111 -0.09 -15.45 -4.96
CA MET A 111 0.83 -15.01 -3.90
C MET A 111 0.11 -14.09 -2.91
N LYS A 112 0.28 -14.34 -1.61
CA LYS A 112 -0.22 -13.42 -0.57
C LYS A 112 0.58 -12.12 -0.55
N THR A 113 -0.05 -11.02 -0.20
CA THR A 113 0.65 -9.73 0.00
C THR A 113 1.57 -9.78 1.22
N HIS A 114 1.08 -10.38 2.33
CA HIS A 114 1.85 -10.66 3.55
C HIS A 114 1.36 -11.96 4.17
N GLY A 115 2.22 -12.63 4.93
CA GLY A 115 1.88 -13.86 5.64
C GLY A 115 0.88 -13.61 6.79
N ASN A 116 0.12 -14.63 7.12
CA ASN A 116 -0.74 -14.62 8.31
C ASN A 116 0.03 -15.08 9.56
N GLU A 117 1.09 -15.87 9.36
CA GLU A 117 1.98 -16.40 10.40
C GLU A 117 3.37 -15.77 10.28
N GLN A 118 4.12 -15.80 11.39
CA GLN A 118 5.42 -15.12 11.51
C GLN A 118 6.45 -15.60 10.49
N ASN A 119 6.44 -16.87 10.12
CA ASN A 119 7.41 -17.50 9.22
C ASN A 119 6.84 -17.76 7.81
N GLU A 120 5.64 -17.32 7.53
CA GLU A 120 5.03 -17.48 6.21
C GLU A 120 5.65 -16.49 5.21
N ILE A 121 6.29 -17.02 4.17
CA ILE A 121 6.90 -16.21 3.11
C ILE A 121 5.82 -15.74 2.13
N ALA A 122 5.74 -14.43 1.92
CA ALA A 122 4.81 -13.76 1.04
C ALA A 122 5.50 -12.62 0.27
N LEU A 123 4.76 -11.87 -0.53
CA LEU A 123 5.31 -10.76 -1.32
C LEU A 123 6.12 -9.77 -0.47
N LEU A 124 5.65 -9.41 0.72
CA LEU A 124 6.37 -8.54 1.65
C LEU A 124 7.81 -9.03 1.92
N ASN A 125 7.99 -10.34 2.07
CA ASN A 125 9.30 -10.95 2.33
C ASN A 125 10.20 -10.86 1.09
N HIS A 126 9.65 -11.07 -0.10
CA HIS A 126 10.37 -10.93 -1.37
C HIS A 126 10.78 -9.48 -1.62
N VAL A 127 9.86 -8.53 -1.38
CA VAL A 127 10.11 -7.09 -1.51
C VAL A 127 11.17 -6.63 -0.51
N SER A 128 11.12 -7.11 0.73
CA SER A 128 12.15 -6.79 1.74
C SER A 128 13.53 -7.33 1.36
N ALA A 129 13.60 -8.53 0.76
CA ALA A 129 14.84 -9.06 0.20
C ALA A 129 15.35 -8.23 -0.98
N TYR A 130 14.45 -7.77 -1.87
CA TYR A 130 14.78 -6.94 -3.02
C TYR A 130 15.33 -5.56 -2.60
N VAL A 131 14.72 -4.94 -1.59
CA VAL A 131 15.14 -3.64 -1.05
C VAL A 131 16.36 -3.77 -0.13
N GLY A 132 16.63 -4.97 0.43
CA GLY A 132 17.72 -5.23 1.38
C GLY A 132 17.42 -4.78 2.81
N LYS A 133 16.18 -4.45 3.13
CA LYS A 133 15.69 -4.09 4.48
C LYS A 133 14.20 -4.39 4.64
N THR A 134 13.73 -4.47 5.89
CA THR A 134 12.30 -4.67 6.16
C THR A 134 11.46 -3.56 5.54
N CYS A 135 10.48 -3.97 4.73
CA CYS A 135 9.44 -3.10 4.18
C CYS A 135 8.15 -3.25 4.97
N TYR A 136 7.20 -2.34 4.76
CA TYR A 136 5.95 -2.26 5.51
C TYR A 136 4.76 -2.19 4.57
N VAL A 137 3.70 -2.94 4.92
CA VAL A 137 2.47 -2.98 4.14
C VAL A 137 1.68 -1.69 4.28
N ILE A 138 1.30 -1.07 3.16
CA ILE A 138 0.39 0.07 3.10
C ILE A 138 -1.03 -0.43 2.82
N HIS A 139 -1.19 -1.26 1.80
CA HIS A 139 -2.44 -1.92 1.44
C HIS A 139 -2.17 -3.34 0.93
N ARG A 140 -3.23 -4.08 0.75
CA ARG A 140 -3.13 -5.50 0.35
C ARG A 140 -4.03 -5.82 -0.82
N LEU A 141 -3.63 -6.80 -1.61
CA LEU A 141 -4.46 -7.52 -2.56
C LEU A 141 -4.73 -8.93 -2.02
N ASP A 142 -5.86 -9.50 -2.39
CA ASP A 142 -6.16 -10.91 -2.12
C ASP A 142 -5.12 -11.81 -2.82
N MET A 143 -4.97 -13.03 -2.33
CA MET A 143 -4.00 -13.99 -2.89
C MET A 143 -4.22 -14.20 -4.39
N GLU A 144 -5.45 -14.34 -4.82
CA GLU A 144 -5.83 -14.61 -6.21
C GLU A 144 -5.79 -13.35 -7.11
N THR A 145 -5.72 -12.15 -6.53
CA THR A 145 -5.68 -10.88 -7.26
C THR A 145 -4.24 -10.52 -7.60
N SER A 146 -3.98 -10.18 -8.85
CA SER A 146 -2.68 -9.66 -9.31
C SER A 146 -2.66 -8.14 -9.41
N GLY A 147 -1.48 -7.54 -9.56
CA GLY A 147 -1.32 -6.14 -9.92
C GLY A 147 -0.56 -5.27 -8.91
N ALA A 148 -0.71 -3.96 -9.03
CA ALA A 148 0.10 -2.97 -8.32
C ALA A 148 -0.18 -2.95 -6.82
N VAL A 149 0.89 -3.09 -6.03
CA VAL A 149 0.89 -3.01 -4.56
C VAL A 149 2.01 -2.11 -4.10
N MET A 150 1.71 -1.20 -3.16
CA MET A 150 2.67 -0.26 -2.57
C MET A 150 3.12 -0.76 -1.19
N PHE A 151 4.43 -0.61 -0.92
CA PHE A 151 5.04 -0.81 0.39
C PHE A 151 5.84 0.42 0.81
N ALA A 152 5.89 0.71 2.10
CA ALA A 152 6.83 1.67 2.64
C ALA A 152 8.21 1.00 2.83
N LYS A 153 9.28 1.72 2.54
CA LYS A 153 10.68 1.23 2.70
C LYS A 153 11.28 1.60 4.04
N ASN A 154 10.57 2.36 4.85
CA ASN A 154 11.00 2.75 6.20
C ASN A 154 9.81 3.09 7.09
N PRO A 155 9.97 3.03 8.43
CA PRO A 155 8.89 3.31 9.37
C PRO A 155 8.54 4.79 9.47
N PHE A 156 9.41 5.69 9.03
CA PHE A 156 9.15 7.13 9.02
C PHE A 156 8.04 7.50 8.02
N VAL A 157 8.10 6.98 6.80
CA VAL A 157 7.11 7.29 5.76
C VAL A 157 5.81 6.50 5.91
N LEU A 158 5.83 5.39 6.64
CA LEU A 158 4.67 4.50 6.81
C LEU A 158 3.39 5.22 7.24
N PRO A 159 3.37 6.05 8.32
CA PRO A 159 2.16 6.76 8.71
C PRO A 159 1.70 7.79 7.67
N ILE A 160 2.62 8.42 6.94
CA ILE A 160 2.31 9.38 5.89
C ILE A 160 1.58 8.70 4.73
N LEU A 161 2.09 7.55 4.27
CA LEU A 161 1.44 6.78 3.19
C LEU A 161 0.10 6.19 3.63
N ASN A 162 -0.03 5.74 4.88
CA ASN A 162 -1.31 5.31 5.43
C ASN A 162 -2.33 6.46 5.44
N HIS A 163 -1.91 7.65 5.83
CA HIS A 163 -2.76 8.85 5.83
C HIS A 163 -3.24 9.21 4.42
N LEU A 164 -2.35 9.17 3.42
CA LEU A 164 -2.73 9.37 2.01
C LEU A 164 -3.77 8.32 1.55
N LEU A 165 -3.62 7.07 1.98
CA LEU A 165 -4.58 6.02 1.65
C LEU A 165 -5.95 6.25 2.30
N GLU A 166 -5.98 6.63 3.56
CA GLU A 166 -7.19 6.93 4.34
C GLU A 166 -7.94 8.14 3.76
N ASN A 167 -7.22 9.18 3.36
CA ASN A 167 -7.76 10.37 2.72
C ASN A 167 -8.17 10.16 1.26
N LYS A 168 -7.94 8.96 0.70
CA LYS A 168 -8.25 8.61 -0.70
C LYS A 168 -7.37 9.35 -1.71
N ASP A 169 -6.20 9.80 -1.29
CA ASP A 169 -5.20 10.47 -2.14
C ASP A 169 -4.37 9.46 -2.95
N ILE A 170 -4.45 8.16 -2.61
CA ILE A 170 -3.92 7.06 -3.42
C ILE A 170 -5.08 6.47 -4.23
N SER A 171 -5.09 6.74 -5.52
CA SER A 171 -6.06 6.18 -6.46
C SER A 171 -5.68 4.76 -6.87
N ARG A 172 -6.63 3.84 -6.75
CA ARG A 172 -6.48 2.42 -7.11
C ARG A 172 -7.53 2.05 -8.14
N GLU A 173 -7.08 1.68 -9.33
CA GLU A 173 -7.93 1.25 -10.43
C GLU A 173 -7.70 -0.23 -10.71
N TYR A 174 -8.79 -0.97 -10.78
CA TYR A 174 -8.79 -2.41 -11.05
C TYR A 174 -9.49 -2.70 -12.36
N TRP A 175 -9.04 -3.72 -13.04
CA TRP A 175 -9.77 -4.35 -14.14
C TRP A 175 -10.37 -5.66 -13.66
N ALA A 176 -11.63 -5.88 -13.99
CA ALA A 176 -12.35 -7.12 -13.69
C ALA A 176 -13.13 -7.59 -14.91
N LEU A 177 -13.13 -8.91 -15.15
CA LEU A 177 -14.02 -9.53 -16.13
C LEU A 177 -15.23 -10.09 -15.37
N GLY A 178 -16.32 -9.33 -15.40
CA GLY A 178 -17.57 -9.71 -14.73
C GLY A 178 -18.53 -10.44 -15.64
N GLN A 179 -19.36 -11.29 -15.07
CA GLN A 179 -20.38 -12.05 -15.76
C GLN A 179 -21.45 -11.13 -16.37
N GLY A 180 -21.91 -11.45 -17.56
CA GLY A 180 -23.02 -10.76 -18.22
C GLY A 180 -22.66 -9.38 -18.77
N LYS A 181 -23.70 -8.59 -19.10
CA LYS A 181 -23.57 -7.24 -19.64
C LYS A 181 -23.85 -6.23 -18.54
N PHE A 182 -22.92 -5.28 -18.35
CA PHE A 182 -23.10 -4.18 -17.37
C PHE A 182 -23.93 -3.06 -17.99
N GLU A 183 -25.15 -2.89 -17.52
CA GLU A 183 -26.04 -1.78 -17.87
C GLU A 183 -26.62 -1.16 -16.60
N PRO A 184 -26.55 0.15 -16.43
CA PRO A 184 -25.91 1.15 -17.29
C PRO A 184 -24.38 1.00 -17.34
N LYS A 185 -23.72 1.71 -18.28
CA LYS A 185 -22.25 1.66 -18.46
C LYS A 185 -21.47 2.14 -17.24
N HIS A 186 -22.03 3.07 -16.49
CA HIS A 186 -21.49 3.63 -15.26
C HIS A 186 -22.37 3.22 -14.08
N GLN A 187 -21.79 2.64 -13.04
CA GLN A 187 -22.51 2.18 -11.85
C GLN A 187 -21.71 2.52 -10.60
N VAL A 188 -22.42 2.76 -9.50
CA VAL A 188 -21.83 3.01 -8.18
C VAL A 188 -22.45 2.05 -7.18
N PHE A 189 -21.63 1.19 -6.56
CA PHE A 189 -22.07 0.26 -5.54
C PHE A 189 -21.64 0.76 -4.16
N GLN A 190 -22.62 0.83 -3.24
CA GLN A 190 -22.44 1.38 -1.89
C GLN A 190 -22.89 0.42 -0.78
N ASP A 191 -23.01 -0.85 -1.10
CA ASP A 191 -23.44 -1.86 -0.13
C ASP A 191 -22.40 -2.03 0.97
N LYS A 192 -22.84 -2.00 2.23
CA LYS A 192 -21.97 -2.29 3.38
C LYS A 192 -21.52 -3.75 3.35
N ILE A 193 -20.27 -3.99 3.68
CA ILE A 193 -19.65 -5.31 3.62
C ILE A 193 -19.29 -5.82 5.02
N GLY A 194 -19.74 -7.03 5.34
CA GLY A 194 -19.45 -7.73 6.58
C GLY A 194 -18.86 -9.12 6.34
N ARG A 195 -18.59 -9.83 7.42
CA ARG A 195 -18.16 -11.24 7.37
C ARG A 195 -19.36 -12.14 7.13
N ASP A 196 -19.19 -13.17 6.31
CA ASP A 196 -20.16 -14.26 6.22
C ASP A 196 -20.17 -15.06 7.54
N ARG A 197 -21.35 -15.40 8.04
CA ARG A 197 -21.51 -16.12 9.31
C ARG A 197 -21.22 -17.63 9.18
N HIS A 198 -21.34 -18.16 7.96
CA HIS A 198 -21.21 -19.58 7.67
C HIS A 198 -19.87 -19.95 7.02
N ASP A 199 -19.29 -19.05 6.23
CA ASP A 199 -17.98 -19.25 5.61
C ASP A 199 -17.03 -18.08 5.94
N ARG A 200 -16.09 -18.33 6.85
CA ARG A 200 -15.10 -17.32 7.31
C ARG A 200 -14.24 -16.75 6.19
N ARG A 201 -14.11 -17.45 5.07
CA ARG A 201 -13.35 -16.99 3.90
C ARG A 201 -14.11 -15.91 3.12
N LYS A 202 -15.45 -15.88 3.22
CA LYS A 202 -16.34 -15.00 2.48
C LYS A 202 -16.62 -13.69 3.20
N ARG A 203 -16.99 -12.72 2.39
CA ARG A 203 -17.63 -11.46 2.80
C ARG A 203 -19.00 -11.39 2.11
N VAL A 204 -19.90 -10.66 2.72
CA VAL A 204 -21.29 -10.51 2.23
C VAL A 204 -21.75 -9.08 2.41
N VAL A 205 -22.79 -8.70 1.69
CA VAL A 205 -23.52 -7.46 1.98
C VAL A 205 -24.20 -7.60 3.35
N ASP A 206 -23.83 -6.74 4.27
CA ASP A 206 -24.43 -6.66 5.61
C ASP A 206 -24.86 -5.21 5.90
N ARG A 207 -26.14 -4.95 5.69
CA ARG A 207 -26.70 -3.60 5.83
C ARG A 207 -26.69 -3.09 7.28
N LYS A 208 -26.74 -4.00 8.27
CA LYS A 208 -26.80 -3.63 9.69
C LYS A 208 -25.41 -3.40 10.30
N ASN A 209 -24.53 -4.40 10.17
CA ASN A 209 -23.24 -4.43 10.87
C ASN A 209 -22.02 -4.29 9.92
N GLY A 210 -22.24 -4.23 8.62
CA GLY A 210 -21.19 -4.12 7.62
C GLY A 210 -20.50 -2.76 7.67
N GLN A 211 -19.26 -2.73 7.20
CA GLN A 211 -18.47 -1.53 7.02
C GLN A 211 -18.85 -0.85 5.72
N THR A 212 -18.91 0.48 5.73
CA THR A 212 -19.15 1.28 4.52
C THR A 212 -18.14 0.92 3.44
N ALA A 213 -18.63 0.66 2.24
CA ALA A 213 -17.85 0.35 1.05
C ALA A 213 -18.42 1.06 -0.16
N LEU A 214 -17.53 1.61 -1.01
CA LEU A 214 -17.91 2.31 -2.23
C LEU A 214 -17.00 1.91 -3.39
N THR A 215 -17.60 1.36 -4.45
CA THR A 215 -16.94 0.96 -5.68
C THR A 215 -17.60 1.65 -6.87
N ILE A 216 -16.82 2.34 -7.69
CA ILE A 216 -17.27 2.96 -8.95
C ILE A 216 -16.86 2.03 -10.07
N VAL A 217 -17.80 1.66 -10.93
CA VAL A 217 -17.60 0.69 -12.01
C VAL A 217 -17.97 1.31 -13.34
N ASP A 218 -17.03 1.28 -14.29
CA ASP A 218 -17.20 1.74 -15.66
C ASP A 218 -17.00 0.58 -16.63
N ARG A 219 -17.97 0.33 -17.52
CA ARG A 219 -17.85 -0.67 -18.57
C ARG A 219 -16.83 -0.23 -19.60
N LEU A 220 -15.82 -1.06 -19.85
CA LEU A 220 -14.79 -0.85 -20.86
C LEU A 220 -15.13 -1.55 -22.18
N LYS A 221 -15.28 -2.89 -22.13
CA LYS A 221 -15.48 -3.70 -23.34
C LYS A 221 -16.27 -4.96 -23.02
N VAL A 222 -17.12 -5.37 -23.95
CA VAL A 222 -17.84 -6.64 -23.88
C VAL A 222 -17.06 -7.69 -24.64
N PHE A 223 -16.84 -8.84 -24.02
CA PHE A 223 -16.21 -10.03 -24.58
C PHE A 223 -17.22 -11.20 -24.61
N PRO A 224 -16.99 -12.26 -25.39
CA PRO A 224 -17.89 -13.42 -25.40
C PRO A 224 -18.13 -14.05 -24.03
N LYS A 225 -17.10 -14.04 -23.16
CA LYS A 225 -17.16 -14.64 -21.81
C LYS A 225 -17.74 -13.71 -20.76
N GLY A 226 -17.78 -12.39 -20.98
CA GLY A 226 -18.24 -11.42 -20.00
C GLY A 226 -17.87 -10.00 -20.36
N THR A 227 -18.01 -9.09 -19.42
CA THR A 227 -17.73 -7.68 -19.64
C THR A 227 -16.49 -7.26 -18.83
N LEU A 228 -15.50 -6.70 -19.53
CA LEU A 228 -14.37 -6.02 -18.88
C LEU A 228 -14.84 -4.69 -18.31
N VAL A 229 -14.64 -4.51 -17.04
CA VAL A 229 -14.97 -3.28 -16.33
C VAL A 229 -13.75 -2.71 -15.60
N LYS A 230 -13.74 -1.40 -15.48
CA LYS A 230 -12.83 -0.65 -14.63
C LYS A 230 -13.51 -0.38 -13.30
N CYS A 231 -12.88 -0.77 -12.21
CA CYS A 231 -13.35 -0.53 -10.85
C CYS A 231 -12.42 0.45 -10.13
N ARG A 232 -12.97 1.53 -9.59
CA ARG A 232 -12.23 2.48 -8.75
C ARG A 232 -12.74 2.37 -7.32
N LEU A 233 -11.80 2.19 -6.38
CA LEU A 233 -12.12 2.03 -4.97
C LEU A 233 -12.02 3.37 -4.21
N LYS A 234 -13.10 3.74 -3.53
CA LYS A 234 -13.11 4.81 -2.51
C LYS A 234 -12.90 4.30 -1.10
N THR A 235 -13.04 3.01 -0.90
CA THR A 235 -12.77 2.25 0.33
C THR A 235 -12.00 0.99 -0.03
N GLY A 236 -11.44 0.27 0.95
CA GLY A 236 -10.65 -0.95 0.70
C GLY A 236 -11.05 -2.09 1.62
N ARG A 237 -12.31 -2.55 1.55
CA ARG A 237 -12.78 -3.70 2.35
C ARG A 237 -12.34 -5.01 1.71
N THR A 238 -12.12 -6.02 2.55
CA THR A 238 -11.78 -7.36 2.07
C THR A 238 -12.83 -7.85 1.07
N HIS A 239 -12.39 -8.34 -0.09
CA HIS A 239 -13.21 -8.82 -1.20
C HIS A 239 -14.21 -7.78 -1.77
N GLN A 240 -13.99 -6.49 -1.56
CA GLN A 240 -14.98 -5.45 -1.86
C GLN A 240 -15.52 -5.53 -3.29
N ILE A 241 -14.67 -5.52 -4.32
CA ILE A 241 -15.10 -5.61 -5.72
C ILE A 241 -15.81 -6.93 -5.99
N ARG A 242 -15.29 -8.03 -5.46
CA ARG A 242 -15.84 -9.39 -5.61
C ARG A 242 -17.25 -9.48 -5.08
N VAL A 243 -17.50 -8.97 -3.86
CA VAL A 243 -18.81 -8.94 -3.22
C VAL A 243 -19.78 -8.03 -3.95
N HIS A 244 -19.37 -6.79 -4.25
CA HIS A 244 -20.22 -5.85 -4.95
C HIS A 244 -20.68 -6.39 -6.30
N LEU A 245 -19.75 -6.83 -7.15
CA LEU A 245 -20.11 -7.37 -8.46
C LEU A 245 -20.98 -8.64 -8.37
N SER A 246 -20.66 -9.55 -7.46
CA SER A 246 -21.43 -10.77 -7.27
C SER A 246 -22.85 -10.48 -6.79
N THR A 247 -23.04 -9.59 -5.82
CA THR A 247 -24.34 -9.22 -5.27
C THR A 247 -25.25 -8.60 -6.31
N HIS A 248 -24.69 -7.87 -7.28
CA HIS A 248 -25.44 -7.25 -8.36
C HIS A 248 -25.51 -8.09 -9.64
N GLY A 249 -25.26 -9.39 -9.55
CA GLY A 249 -25.43 -10.33 -10.66
C GLY A 249 -24.28 -10.39 -11.66
N HIS A 250 -23.15 -9.77 -11.33
CA HIS A 250 -21.97 -9.67 -12.18
C HIS A 250 -20.72 -10.33 -11.57
N ALA A 251 -20.87 -11.51 -10.95
CA ALA A 251 -19.75 -12.20 -10.33
C ALA A 251 -18.54 -12.26 -11.25
N ILE A 252 -17.35 -12.04 -10.67
CA ILE A 252 -16.10 -12.04 -11.44
C ILE A 252 -15.79 -13.45 -11.93
N ILE A 253 -15.48 -13.61 -13.21
CA ILE A 253 -15.15 -14.89 -13.83
C ILE A 253 -13.90 -15.47 -13.17
N GLY A 254 -13.95 -16.77 -12.84
CA GLY A 254 -12.87 -17.49 -12.15
C GLY A 254 -12.78 -17.19 -10.65
N ASP A 255 -13.76 -16.49 -10.07
CA ASP A 255 -13.77 -16.28 -8.62
C ASP A 255 -14.15 -17.57 -7.87
N PRO A 256 -13.23 -18.15 -7.08
CA PRO A 256 -13.48 -19.43 -6.42
C PRO A 256 -14.53 -19.36 -5.29
N LEU A 257 -14.87 -18.14 -4.82
CA LEU A 257 -15.81 -17.95 -3.72
C LEU A 257 -17.18 -17.42 -4.16
N TYR A 258 -17.23 -16.63 -5.22
CA TYR A 258 -18.43 -15.86 -5.59
C TYR A 258 -18.96 -16.17 -6.99
N SER A 259 -18.22 -16.91 -7.84
CA SER A 259 -18.63 -17.23 -9.21
C SER A 259 -18.85 -18.74 -9.40
N LYS A 260 -19.77 -19.08 -10.30
CA LYS A 260 -19.95 -20.45 -10.82
C LYS A 260 -19.24 -20.65 -12.17
N ILE A 261 -18.75 -19.59 -12.78
CA ILE A 261 -18.05 -19.66 -14.07
C ILE A 261 -16.56 -19.86 -13.82
N PRO A 262 -15.98 -21.02 -14.17
CA PRO A 262 -14.59 -21.30 -13.94
C PRO A 262 -13.69 -20.53 -14.92
N ALA A 263 -12.47 -20.24 -14.48
CA ALA A 263 -11.37 -19.79 -15.32
C ALA A 263 -10.03 -20.24 -14.70
N LYS A 264 -8.94 -20.08 -15.46
CA LYS A 264 -7.59 -20.45 -14.98
C LYS A 264 -7.15 -19.61 -13.78
N ARG A 265 -7.75 -18.44 -13.59
CA ARG A 265 -7.49 -17.52 -12.48
C ARG A 265 -8.72 -16.66 -12.15
N LEU A 266 -8.72 -16.03 -10.99
CA LEU A 266 -9.63 -14.91 -10.69
C LEU A 266 -9.34 -13.76 -11.67
N MET A 267 -10.34 -13.38 -12.47
CA MET A 267 -10.22 -12.32 -13.47
C MET A 267 -10.36 -10.92 -12.83
N LEU A 268 -9.51 -10.65 -11.83
CA LEU A 268 -9.37 -9.37 -11.13
C LEU A 268 -7.90 -8.96 -11.07
N HIS A 269 -7.61 -7.74 -11.50
CA HIS A 269 -6.26 -7.22 -11.61
C HIS A 269 -6.19 -5.75 -11.16
N ALA A 270 -5.32 -5.43 -10.20
CA ALA A 270 -5.02 -4.08 -9.77
C ALA A 270 -4.16 -3.39 -10.84
N HIS A 271 -4.84 -2.81 -11.85
CA HIS A 271 -4.23 -2.34 -13.08
C HIS A 271 -3.37 -1.09 -12.88
N LYS A 272 -3.88 -0.12 -12.09
CA LYS A 272 -3.22 1.19 -11.99
C LYS A 272 -3.24 1.72 -10.57
N LEU A 273 -2.12 2.32 -10.16
CA LEU A 273 -1.97 3.02 -8.89
C LEU A 273 -1.40 4.40 -9.18
N SER A 274 -2.02 5.45 -8.62
CA SER A 274 -1.55 6.83 -8.80
C SER A 274 -1.76 7.66 -7.54
N PHE A 275 -0.81 8.54 -7.28
CA PHE A 275 -0.81 9.43 -6.11
C PHE A 275 0.13 10.61 -6.34
N THR A 276 0.06 11.61 -5.46
CA THR A 276 1.06 12.68 -5.38
C THR A 276 2.11 12.28 -4.33
N HIS A 277 3.37 12.26 -4.71
CA HIS A 277 4.46 11.91 -3.79
C HIS A 277 4.52 12.91 -2.63
N PRO A 278 4.54 12.46 -1.35
CA PRO A 278 4.38 13.37 -0.21
C PRO A 278 5.52 14.37 -0.02
N PHE A 279 6.71 14.09 -0.57
CA PHE A 279 7.88 14.97 -0.38
C PHE A 279 8.28 15.73 -1.64
N THR A 280 8.13 15.14 -2.84
CA THR A 280 8.49 15.79 -4.10
C THR A 280 7.33 16.50 -4.76
N LEU A 281 6.09 16.23 -4.34
CA LEU A 281 4.82 16.67 -4.94
C LEU A 281 4.63 16.26 -6.41
N GLU A 282 5.47 15.38 -6.91
CA GLU A 282 5.33 14.81 -8.26
C GLU A 282 4.13 13.86 -8.31
N LYS A 283 3.39 13.92 -9.41
CA LYS A 283 2.34 12.96 -9.70
C LYS A 283 2.95 11.66 -10.22
N ILE A 284 2.82 10.61 -9.44
CA ILE A 284 3.29 9.27 -9.80
C ILE A 284 2.09 8.45 -10.23
N SER A 285 2.24 7.76 -11.36
CA SER A 285 1.23 6.87 -11.90
C SER A 285 1.92 5.65 -12.51
N VAL A 286 1.59 4.46 -12.01
CA VAL A 286 2.12 3.19 -12.50
C VAL A 286 1.01 2.29 -12.98
N GLU A 287 1.28 1.53 -14.03
CA GLU A 287 0.39 0.51 -14.58
C GLU A 287 1.06 -0.85 -14.46
N ALA A 288 0.33 -1.79 -13.88
CA ALA A 288 0.73 -3.19 -13.82
C ALA A 288 0.18 -3.94 -15.02
N LYS A 289 0.98 -4.80 -15.64
CA LYS A 289 0.57 -5.68 -16.74
C LYS A 289 0.47 -7.11 -16.24
N SER A 290 -0.46 -7.89 -16.78
CA SER A 290 -0.60 -9.32 -16.49
C SER A 290 -0.95 -10.09 -17.75
N LYS A 291 0.03 -10.86 -18.25
CA LYS A 291 -0.16 -11.72 -19.43
C LYS A 291 -1.28 -12.75 -19.21
N THR A 292 -1.39 -13.30 -18.01
CA THR A 292 -2.42 -14.28 -17.66
C THR A 292 -3.81 -13.67 -17.61
N PHE A 293 -3.93 -12.40 -17.15
CA PHE A 293 -5.18 -11.66 -17.20
C PHE A 293 -5.59 -11.34 -18.62
N GLU A 294 -4.68 -10.80 -19.43
CA GLU A 294 -4.92 -10.49 -20.84
C GLU A 294 -5.35 -11.73 -21.65
N ALA A 295 -4.64 -12.86 -21.45
CA ALA A 295 -5.00 -14.14 -22.08
C ALA A 295 -6.39 -14.66 -21.65
N GLY A 296 -6.82 -14.36 -20.43
CA GLY A 296 -8.13 -14.76 -19.90
C GLY A 296 -9.32 -13.97 -20.46
N LEU A 297 -9.07 -12.84 -21.16
CA LEU A 297 -10.13 -12.04 -21.80
C LEU A 297 -10.68 -12.70 -23.06
N HIS A 298 -9.90 -13.55 -23.71
CA HIS A 298 -10.23 -14.30 -24.93
C HIS A 298 -10.46 -15.78 -24.61
#